data_e67b6c6e8980b38646b0ec78db61e1a4
#
_entry.id   e67b6c6e8980b38646b0ec78db61e1a4
#
_cell.length_a   1.000
_cell.length_b   1.000
_cell.length_c   1.000
_cell.angle_alpha   90.00
_cell.angle_beta   90.00
_cell.angle_gamma   90.00
#
_symmetry.space_group_name_H-M   'P 1'
#
loop_
_entity.id
_entity.type
_entity.pdbx_description
1 polymer ?
#
loop_
_entity_poly.entity_id
_entity_poly.type
_entity_poly.pdbx_seq_one_letter_code
_entity_poly.pdbx_strand_id
1 'polypeptide(L)'
;MRTVIIGNRKLARHLLRHTLAEGWNVVGAVVPDGKLASRQANFVPVSELVADTGCRLHETDDINSTETFEWFQKLNIDLCLCGGWSQIIEPRILDVPKRGFLGFHSSRLPEGRGGAPVNWSLIDGADE
;
A
#
# COMPACT_ATOMS: atom_id res chain seq x y z
N MET A 1 13.38 12.25 2.12
CA MET A 1 12.89 10.94 2.58
C MET A 1 12.34 10.20 1.36
N ARG A 2 12.88 9.03 1.04
CA ARG A 2 12.47 8.20 -0.10
C ARG A 2 11.29 7.34 0.31
N THR A 3 10.14 7.57 -0.29
CA THR A 3 8.87 6.96 0.13
C THR A 3 8.32 6.03 -0.95
N VAL A 4 7.75 4.89 -0.54
CA VAL A 4 6.98 3.99 -1.40
C VAL A 4 5.54 3.96 -0.91
N ILE A 5 4.60 4.03 -1.85
CA ILE A 5 3.16 3.91 -1.58
C ILE A 5 2.70 2.50 -1.99
N ILE A 6 1.94 1.84 -1.11
CA ILE A 6 1.44 0.48 -1.35
C ILE A 6 -0.07 0.49 -1.25
N GLY A 7 -0.74 -0.02 -2.27
CA GLY A 7 -2.19 -0.16 -2.28
C GLY A 7 -2.80 0.13 -3.64
N ASN A 8 -4.10 -0.10 -3.73
CA ASN A 8 -4.83 -0.04 -5.00
C ASN A 8 -6.23 0.55 -4.88
N ARG A 9 -6.58 1.04 -3.69
CA ARG A 9 -7.90 1.62 -3.41
C ARG A 9 -7.83 3.15 -3.38
N LYS A 10 -8.97 3.79 -3.26
CA LYS A 10 -9.08 5.25 -3.17
C LYS A 10 -8.08 5.87 -2.19
N LEU A 11 -7.87 5.22 -1.03
CA LEU A 11 -6.91 5.71 -0.03
C LEU A 11 -5.48 5.77 -0.58
N ALA A 12 -5.00 4.69 -1.20
CA ALA A 12 -3.65 4.68 -1.80
C ALA A 12 -3.51 5.74 -2.91
N ARG A 13 -4.55 5.91 -3.73
CA ARG A 13 -4.57 6.96 -4.76
C ARG A 13 -4.52 8.36 -4.14
N HIS A 14 -5.25 8.60 -3.06
CA HIS A 14 -5.19 9.87 -2.34
C HIS A 14 -3.82 10.12 -1.71
N LEU A 15 -3.25 9.11 -1.04
CA LEU A 15 -1.91 9.19 -0.48
C LEU A 15 -0.88 9.54 -1.55
N LEU A 16 -0.90 8.83 -2.68
CA LEU A 16 0.03 9.06 -3.78
C LEU A 16 -0.13 10.48 -4.35
N ARG A 17 -1.36 10.91 -4.64
CA ARG A 17 -1.63 12.24 -5.18
C ARG A 17 -1.16 13.35 -4.23
N HIS A 18 -1.47 13.22 -2.93
CA HIS A 18 -1.10 14.25 -1.96
C HIS A 18 0.40 14.28 -1.70
N THR A 19 1.05 13.13 -1.53
CA THR A 19 2.51 13.10 -1.31
C THR A 19 3.27 13.66 -2.50
N LEU A 20 2.84 13.39 -3.73
CA LEU A 20 3.43 14.01 -4.93
C LEU A 20 3.20 15.52 -4.98
N ALA A 21 1.98 15.98 -4.69
CA ALA A 21 1.64 17.41 -4.69
C ALA A 21 2.41 18.19 -3.61
N GLU A 22 2.68 17.59 -2.46
CA GLU A 22 3.47 18.16 -1.36
C GLU A 22 4.99 18.02 -1.57
N GLY A 23 5.43 17.57 -2.74
CA GLY A 23 6.84 17.47 -3.10
C GLY A 23 7.60 16.35 -2.38
N TRP A 24 6.91 15.32 -1.90
CA TRP A 24 7.59 14.15 -1.33
C TRP A 24 8.36 13.40 -2.40
N ASN A 25 9.51 12.86 -2.03
CA ASN A 25 10.28 12.01 -2.92
C ASN A 25 9.67 10.59 -2.95
N VAL A 26 8.58 10.44 -3.72
CA VAL A 26 7.93 9.14 -3.94
C VAL A 26 8.72 8.40 -5.01
N VAL A 27 9.47 7.40 -4.59
CA VAL A 27 10.37 6.63 -5.47
C VAL A 27 9.73 5.40 -6.07
N GLY A 28 8.57 4.98 -5.55
CA GLY A 28 7.85 3.84 -6.07
C GLY A 28 6.41 3.74 -5.57
N ALA A 29 5.60 3.03 -6.34
CA ALA A 29 4.25 2.62 -5.99
C ALA A 29 4.09 1.12 -6.26
N VAL A 30 3.55 0.37 -5.30
CA VAL A 30 3.22 -1.05 -5.43
C VAL A 30 1.73 -1.21 -5.53
N VAL A 31 1.28 -1.86 -6.59
CA VAL A 31 -0.13 -2.11 -6.86
C VAL A 31 -0.35 -3.59 -7.23
N PRO A 32 -1.58 -4.11 -7.08
CA PRO A 32 -1.87 -5.46 -7.56
C PRO A 32 -1.77 -5.52 -9.08
N ASP A 33 -1.28 -6.65 -9.57
CA ASP A 33 -1.33 -6.96 -10.99
C ASP A 33 -2.78 -7.12 -11.49
N GLY A 34 -2.96 -7.28 -12.81
CA GLY A 34 -4.28 -7.40 -13.42
C GLY A 34 -5.11 -8.57 -12.89
N LYS A 35 -4.49 -9.68 -12.46
CA LYS A 35 -5.18 -10.85 -11.89
C LYS A 35 -5.72 -10.56 -10.50
N LEU A 36 -4.90 -9.95 -9.65
CA LEU A 36 -5.29 -9.59 -8.29
C LEU A 36 -6.29 -8.41 -8.32
N ALA A 37 -6.06 -7.43 -9.19
CA ALA A 37 -6.94 -6.28 -9.38
C ALA A 37 -8.38 -6.69 -9.77
N SER A 38 -8.54 -7.67 -10.67
CA SER A 38 -9.84 -8.16 -11.12
C SER A 38 -10.69 -8.83 -10.02
N ARG A 39 -10.04 -9.29 -8.94
CA ARG A 39 -10.68 -9.94 -7.79
C ARG A 39 -10.99 -8.95 -6.65
N GLN A 40 -10.58 -7.70 -6.78
CA GLN A 40 -10.74 -6.70 -5.72
C GLN A 40 -11.84 -5.69 -6.05
N ALA A 41 -12.78 -5.52 -5.12
CA ALA A 41 -13.74 -4.43 -5.19
C ALA A 41 -13.03 -3.07 -5.00
N ASN A 42 -13.48 -2.07 -5.75
CA ASN A 42 -12.96 -0.68 -5.65
C ASN A 42 -11.48 -0.52 -6.05
N PHE A 43 -11.00 -1.32 -6.98
CA PHE A 43 -9.71 -1.06 -7.63
C PHE A 43 -9.71 0.33 -8.30
N VAL A 44 -8.66 1.08 -8.08
CA VAL A 44 -8.46 2.40 -8.70
C VAL A 44 -7.06 2.47 -9.31
N PRO A 45 -6.93 2.63 -10.63
CA PRO A 45 -5.61 2.77 -11.27
C PRO A 45 -4.83 3.95 -10.72
N VAL A 46 -3.52 3.77 -10.58
CA VAL A 46 -2.59 4.83 -10.15
C VAL A 46 -1.53 5.15 -11.19
N SER A 47 -1.47 4.37 -12.28
CA SER A 47 -0.47 4.52 -13.34
C SER A 47 -0.39 5.93 -13.91
N GLU A 48 -1.53 6.57 -14.12
CA GLU A 48 -1.60 7.96 -14.60
C GLU A 48 -0.98 8.98 -13.62
N LEU A 49 -1.05 8.70 -12.31
CA LEU A 49 -0.50 9.60 -11.29
C LEU A 49 1.02 9.52 -11.19
N VAL A 50 1.62 8.42 -11.62
CA VAL A 50 3.07 8.22 -11.58
C VAL A 50 3.75 8.53 -12.91
N ALA A 51 2.97 8.71 -13.98
CA ALA A 51 3.50 9.16 -15.26
C ALA A 51 4.29 10.45 -15.07
N ASP A 52 5.46 10.53 -15.67
CA ASP A 52 6.35 11.71 -15.66
C ASP A 52 6.86 12.17 -14.28
N THR A 53 6.64 11.40 -13.20
CA THR A 53 7.07 11.76 -11.85
C THR A 53 8.42 11.15 -11.44
N GLY A 54 8.95 10.20 -12.21
CA GLY A 54 10.09 9.39 -11.81
C GLY A 54 9.76 8.30 -10.76
N CYS A 55 8.53 8.21 -10.29
CA CYS A 55 8.04 7.15 -9.43
C CYS A 55 7.96 5.83 -10.20
N ARG A 56 8.58 4.78 -9.70
CA ARG A 56 8.56 3.44 -10.33
C ARG A 56 7.30 2.69 -9.93
N LEU A 57 6.52 2.24 -10.91
CA LEU A 57 5.37 1.38 -10.66
C LEU A 57 5.83 -0.09 -10.59
N HIS A 58 5.39 -0.82 -9.58
CA HIS A 58 5.57 -2.27 -9.44
C HIS A 58 4.20 -2.94 -9.30
N GLU A 59 3.87 -3.77 -10.27
CA GLU A 59 2.65 -4.55 -10.27
C GLU A 59 2.97 -5.97 -9.79
N THR A 60 2.23 -6.48 -8.81
CA THR A 60 2.47 -7.80 -8.25
C THR A 60 1.18 -8.46 -7.78
N ASP A 61 1.09 -9.78 -7.93
CA ASP A 61 0.06 -10.62 -7.32
C ASP A 61 0.47 -11.16 -5.94
N ASP A 62 1.76 -11.06 -5.60
CA ASP A 62 2.30 -11.45 -4.29
C ASP A 62 3.35 -10.44 -3.81
N ILE A 63 2.99 -9.66 -2.79
CA ILE A 63 3.90 -8.67 -2.19
C ILE A 63 5.12 -9.32 -1.53
N ASN A 64 5.03 -10.59 -1.17
CA ASN A 64 6.08 -11.34 -0.52
C ASN A 64 6.96 -12.13 -1.51
N SER A 65 6.75 -11.98 -2.81
CA SER A 65 7.58 -12.63 -3.83
C SER A 65 9.04 -12.18 -3.75
N THR A 66 9.94 -13.03 -4.22
CA THR A 66 11.37 -12.69 -4.33
C THR A 66 11.59 -11.48 -5.24
N GLU A 67 10.84 -11.40 -6.34
CA GLU A 67 10.90 -10.27 -7.28
C GLU A 67 10.55 -8.95 -6.59
N THR A 68 9.44 -8.94 -5.82
CA THR A 68 9.03 -7.76 -5.04
C THR A 68 10.08 -7.38 -4.00
N PHE A 69 10.64 -8.35 -3.28
CA PHE A 69 11.72 -8.11 -2.32
C PHE A 69 12.95 -7.45 -2.96
N GLU A 70 13.42 -7.99 -4.08
CA GLU A 70 14.55 -7.42 -4.83
C GLU A 70 14.24 -6.02 -5.36
N TRP A 71 13.00 -5.78 -5.78
CA TRP A 71 12.56 -4.46 -6.21
C TRP A 71 12.62 -3.44 -5.06
N PHE A 72 12.16 -3.81 -3.85
CA PHE A 72 12.27 -2.98 -2.66
C PHE A 72 13.73 -2.66 -2.32
N GLN A 73 14.62 -3.66 -2.34
CA GLN A 73 16.04 -3.47 -2.02
C GLN A 73 16.73 -2.45 -2.95
N LYS A 74 16.37 -2.43 -4.24
CA LYS A 74 16.95 -1.51 -5.23
C LYS A 74 16.57 -0.05 -5.04
N LEU A 75 15.54 0.25 -4.25
CA LEU A 75 15.00 1.61 -4.12
C LEU A 75 15.58 2.41 -2.96
N ASN A 76 16.36 1.82 -2.05
CA ASN A 76 16.88 2.51 -0.86
C ASN A 76 15.79 3.31 -0.13
N ILE A 77 14.76 2.62 0.32
CA ILE A 77 13.53 3.18 0.86
C ILE A 77 13.74 3.66 2.30
N ASP A 78 13.18 4.83 2.63
CA ASP A 78 13.14 5.30 4.01
C ASP A 78 11.82 4.91 4.70
N LEU A 79 10.67 5.04 4.02
CA LEU A 79 9.35 4.81 4.59
C LEU A 79 8.41 4.19 3.55
N CYS A 80 7.58 3.23 3.98
CA CYS A 80 6.44 2.76 3.19
C CYS A 80 5.12 3.24 3.81
N LEU A 81 4.21 3.74 2.96
CA LEU A 81 2.83 4.04 3.33
C LEU A 81 1.91 3.01 2.69
N CYS A 82 1.17 2.28 3.52
CA CYS A 82 0.29 1.21 3.06
C CYS A 82 -1.18 1.60 3.25
N GLY A 83 -1.89 1.78 2.14
CA GLY A 83 -3.30 2.17 2.12
C GLY A 83 -4.20 1.18 1.40
N GLY A 84 -4.82 0.26 2.14
CA GLY A 84 -5.79 -0.69 1.58
C GLY A 84 -5.18 -1.87 0.83
N TRP A 85 -4.08 -2.40 1.32
CA TRP A 85 -3.49 -3.66 0.85
C TRP A 85 -4.17 -4.86 1.51
N SER A 86 -4.35 -5.96 0.78
CA SER A 86 -5.13 -7.11 1.24
C SER A 86 -4.30 -8.31 1.71
N GLN A 87 -3.01 -8.33 1.42
CA GLN A 87 -2.12 -9.41 1.82
C GLN A 87 -1.37 -9.03 3.11
N ILE A 88 -1.03 -10.03 3.91
CA ILE A 88 -0.09 -9.86 5.03
C ILE A 88 1.30 -9.66 4.45
N ILE A 89 2.00 -8.64 4.93
CA ILE A 89 3.37 -8.33 4.52
C ILE A 89 4.33 -9.02 5.50
N GLU A 90 5.21 -9.86 4.97
CA GLU A 90 6.16 -10.63 5.77
C GLU A 90 7.30 -9.75 6.33
N PRO A 91 7.92 -10.17 7.45
CA PRO A 91 9.01 -9.43 8.09
C PRO A 91 10.14 -9.05 7.13
N ARG A 92 10.53 -9.95 6.22
CA ARG A 92 11.60 -9.66 5.25
C ARG A 92 11.33 -8.44 4.36
N ILE A 93 10.07 -8.13 4.09
CA ILE A 93 9.67 -6.92 3.34
C ILE A 93 9.55 -5.73 4.30
N LEU A 94 8.95 -5.95 5.49
CA LEU A 94 8.76 -4.90 6.50
C LEU A 94 10.07 -4.29 6.98
N ASP A 95 11.14 -5.06 6.98
CA ASP A 95 12.47 -4.66 7.47
C ASP A 95 13.31 -3.90 6.41
N VAL A 96 12.85 -3.82 5.15
CA VAL A 96 13.61 -3.14 4.09
C VAL A 96 13.65 -1.62 4.27
N PRO A 97 12.53 -0.92 4.54
CA PRO A 97 12.57 0.53 4.73
C PRO A 97 13.20 0.90 6.07
N LYS A 98 14.09 1.88 6.08
CA LYS A 98 14.83 2.32 7.29
C LYS A 98 13.95 2.74 8.45
N ARG A 99 12.74 3.25 8.16
CA ARG A 99 11.75 3.73 9.12
C ARG A 99 10.50 2.84 9.18
N GLY A 100 10.52 1.69 8.47
CA GLY A 100 9.46 0.72 8.46
C GLY A 100 8.23 1.13 7.62
N PHE A 101 7.08 0.64 8.05
CA PHE A 101 5.80 0.82 7.39
C PHE A 101 4.82 1.58 8.27
N LEU A 102 4.05 2.47 7.66
CA LEU A 102 2.87 3.08 8.25
C LEU A 102 1.65 2.59 7.48
N GLY A 103 0.81 1.80 8.13
CA GLY A 103 -0.44 1.27 7.58
C GLY A 103 -1.66 1.99 8.12
N PHE A 104 -2.74 1.99 7.33
CA PHE A 104 -4.05 2.50 7.72
C PHE A 104 -5.01 1.32 7.89
N HIS A 105 -5.66 1.24 9.05
CA HIS A 105 -6.62 0.20 9.37
C HIS A 105 -7.86 0.80 10.03
N SER A 106 -9.06 0.38 9.54
CA SER A 106 -10.33 0.97 9.98
C SER A 106 -10.92 0.22 11.16
N SER A 107 -10.13 0.00 12.23
CA SER A 107 -10.60 -0.57 13.49
C SER A 107 -9.81 0.00 14.67
N ARG A 108 -10.27 -0.26 15.88
CA ARG A 108 -9.52 0.02 17.11
C ARG A 108 -8.47 -1.04 17.34
N LEU A 109 -7.32 -0.92 16.71
CA LEU A 109 -6.22 -1.87 16.93
C LEU A 109 -5.83 -1.94 18.43
N PRO A 110 -5.56 -3.14 18.95
CA PRO A 110 -5.36 -4.43 18.26
C PRO A 110 -6.64 -5.22 17.94
N GLU A 111 -7.80 -4.69 18.29
CA GLU A 111 -9.10 -5.30 18.01
C GLU A 111 -9.50 -5.09 16.55
N GLY A 112 -10.33 -5.99 16.00
CA GLY A 112 -10.80 -5.89 14.62
C GLY A 112 -9.71 -5.99 13.56
N ARG A 113 -8.59 -6.69 13.85
CA ARG A 113 -7.57 -7.01 12.86
C ARG A 113 -8.13 -7.93 11.78
N GLY A 114 -7.62 -7.82 10.55
CA GLY A 114 -8.05 -8.66 9.43
C GLY A 114 -8.79 -7.91 8.34
N GLY A 115 -9.51 -8.64 7.49
CA GLY A 115 -10.24 -8.07 6.37
C GLY A 115 -11.58 -7.44 6.77
N ALA A 116 -12.02 -6.44 5.99
CA ALA A 116 -13.34 -5.79 6.10
C ALA A 116 -13.70 -5.30 7.53
N PRO A 117 -12.81 -4.59 8.24
CA PRO A 117 -13.05 -4.22 9.64
C PRO A 117 -14.32 -3.38 9.84
N VAL A 118 -14.67 -2.51 8.90
CA VAL A 118 -15.90 -1.71 8.95
C VAL A 118 -17.14 -2.60 8.90
N ASN A 119 -17.14 -3.63 8.05
CA ASN A 119 -18.29 -4.54 7.96
C ASN A 119 -18.46 -5.33 9.26
N TRP A 120 -17.36 -5.79 9.84
CA TRP A 120 -17.40 -6.51 11.12
C TRP A 120 -17.84 -5.62 12.26
N SER A 121 -17.37 -4.37 12.35
CA SER A 121 -17.85 -3.44 13.37
C SER A 121 -19.36 -3.20 13.30
N LEU A 122 -19.94 -3.13 12.10
CA LEU A 122 -21.39 -3.02 11.93
C LEU A 122 -22.14 -4.28 12.36
N ILE A 123 -21.60 -5.46 12.03
CA ILE A 123 -22.20 -6.76 12.43
C ILE A 123 -22.14 -6.93 13.95
N ASP A 124 -21.05 -6.54 14.58
CA ASP A 124 -20.83 -6.64 16.02
C ASP A 124 -21.54 -5.53 16.81
N GLY A 125 -22.22 -4.60 16.13
CA GLY A 125 -22.97 -3.51 16.76
C GLY A 125 -22.08 -2.50 17.47
N ALA A 126 -20.89 -2.26 16.96
CA ALA A 126 -19.98 -1.25 17.52
C ALA A 126 -20.58 0.15 17.29
N ASP A 127 -20.94 0.82 18.35
CA ASP A 127 -21.37 2.22 18.37
C ASP A 127 -20.13 3.14 18.41
N GLU A 128 -19.58 3.52 17.27
CA GLU A 128 -18.40 4.38 17.05
C GLU A 128 -17.02 3.70 17.18
#